data_a0d27934c416440c7e313d6695baecb1
#
_entry.id   a0d27934c416440c7e313d6695baecb1
#
_cell.length_a   1.000
_cell.length_b   1.000
_cell.length_c   1.000
_cell.angle_alpha   90.00
_cell.angle_beta   90.00
_cell.angle_gamma   90.00
#
_symmetry.space_group_name_H-M   'P 1'
#
loop_
_entity.id
_entity.type
_entity.pdbx_description
1 polymer ?
#
loop_
_entity_poly.entity_id
_entity_poly.type
_entity_poly.pdbx_seq_one_letter_code
_entity_poly.pdbx_strand_id
1 'polypeptide(L)'
;MTDGEKIAKAAITWLGTPHVNQAKVRGKGVDCGMLLIASIEDAGIMPKGFMHVKPYSNMWHLSHSDEWFKSYVEKWCEKVTDLQVGDFLLYQYGRCVSHGGVYIGNGHICHAVINQGVILSDIDDVMFKDCHGKSRLRGIYRFNRKKGGEI
;
A
#
# COMPACT_ATOMS: atom_id res chain seq x y z
N MET A 1 0.20 21.18 -5.32
CA MET A 1 0.41 19.72 -5.30
C MET A 1 -0.76 19.06 -4.57
N THR A 2 -1.39 18.10 -5.20
CA THR A 2 -2.51 17.36 -4.59
C THR A 2 -2.01 16.44 -3.48
N ASP A 3 -2.91 15.97 -2.63
CA ASP A 3 -2.57 14.98 -1.60
C ASP A 3 -1.98 13.71 -2.25
N GLY A 4 -2.55 13.27 -3.35
CA GLY A 4 -2.02 12.10 -4.07
C GLY A 4 -0.60 12.31 -4.57
N GLU A 5 -0.30 13.45 -5.13
CA GLU A 5 1.06 13.77 -5.57
C GLU A 5 2.05 13.80 -4.40
N LYS A 6 1.63 14.34 -3.26
CA LYS A 6 2.46 14.34 -2.03
C LYS A 6 2.72 12.92 -1.54
N ILE A 7 1.69 12.08 -1.55
CA ILE A 7 1.80 10.68 -1.14
C ILE A 7 2.77 9.92 -2.05
N ALA A 8 2.63 10.08 -3.37
CA ALA A 8 3.52 9.42 -4.32
C ALA A 8 4.98 9.86 -4.14
N LYS A 9 5.19 11.14 -3.97
CA LYS A 9 6.54 11.69 -3.74
C LYS A 9 7.13 11.15 -2.44
N ALA A 10 6.33 11.05 -1.39
CA ALA A 10 6.77 10.49 -0.11
C ALA A 10 7.13 9.01 -0.25
N ALA A 11 6.31 8.22 -0.97
CA ALA A 11 6.56 6.80 -1.17
C ALA A 11 7.91 6.54 -1.82
N ILE A 12 8.29 7.33 -2.82
CA ILE A 12 9.54 7.19 -3.55
C ILE A 12 10.74 7.34 -2.62
N THR A 13 10.64 8.12 -1.55
CA THR A 13 11.75 8.30 -0.60
C THR A 13 12.09 7.03 0.17
N TRP A 14 11.23 6.01 0.09
CA TRP A 14 11.42 4.72 0.77
C TRP A 14 12.10 3.67 -0.11
N LEU A 15 12.36 3.97 -1.38
CA LEU A 15 13.01 3.02 -2.30
C LEU A 15 14.30 2.48 -1.69
N GLY A 16 14.47 1.15 -1.77
CA GLY A 16 15.62 0.46 -1.23
C GLY A 16 15.48 0.04 0.24
N THR A 17 14.44 0.49 0.94
CA THR A 17 14.19 0.04 2.32
C THR A 17 13.85 -1.45 2.30
N PRO A 18 14.50 -2.28 3.13
CA PRO A 18 14.21 -3.72 3.18
C PRO A 18 12.79 -4.02 3.63
N HIS A 19 12.23 -5.14 3.17
CA HIS A 19 10.94 -5.59 3.66
C HIS A 19 11.11 -6.23 5.04
N VAL A 20 10.45 -5.64 6.05
CA VAL A 20 10.43 -6.17 7.42
C VAL A 20 9.00 -6.07 7.93
N ASN A 21 8.42 -7.20 8.34
CA ASN A 21 7.05 -7.27 8.81
C ASN A 21 6.79 -6.30 9.95
N GLN A 22 5.74 -5.48 9.82
CA GLN A 22 5.28 -4.48 10.79
C GLN A 22 6.25 -3.32 11.05
N ALA A 23 7.39 -3.27 10.38
CA ALA A 23 8.35 -2.19 10.55
C ALA A 23 7.94 -0.96 9.72
N LYS A 24 8.35 0.22 10.19
CA LYS A 24 8.14 1.49 9.48
C LYS A 24 9.29 2.43 9.81
N VAL A 25 10.50 2.07 9.37
CA VAL A 25 11.72 2.87 9.57
C VAL A 25 12.46 2.96 8.24
N ARG A 26 12.54 4.17 7.68
CA ARG A 26 13.19 4.37 6.38
C ARG A 26 14.62 3.84 6.38
N GLY A 27 14.95 3.05 5.37
CA GLY A 27 16.28 2.46 5.22
C GLY A 27 16.53 1.24 6.08
N LYS A 28 15.65 0.95 7.05
CA LYS A 28 15.81 -0.18 7.96
C LYS A 28 14.79 -1.28 7.75
N GLY A 29 13.55 -0.92 7.55
CA GLY A 29 12.50 -1.89 7.32
C GLY A 29 11.12 -1.28 7.17
N VAL A 30 10.32 -1.86 6.28
CA VAL A 30 8.92 -1.50 6.07
C VAL A 30 8.23 -2.66 5.36
N ASP A 31 6.96 -2.90 5.67
CA ASP A 31 6.18 -3.83 4.88
C ASP A 31 5.19 -3.08 3.97
N CYS A 32 4.40 -3.81 3.19
CA CYS A 32 3.54 -3.19 2.19
C CYS A 32 2.48 -2.28 2.81
N GLY A 33 1.85 -2.70 3.91
CA GLY A 33 0.85 -1.88 4.58
C GLY A 33 1.44 -0.67 5.28
N MET A 34 2.57 -0.86 5.92
CA MET A 34 3.28 0.22 6.62
C MET A 34 3.82 1.25 5.65
N LEU A 35 4.16 0.86 4.41
CA LEU A 35 4.57 1.81 3.39
C LEU A 35 3.44 2.77 3.02
N LEU A 36 2.19 2.28 2.94
CA LEU A 36 1.05 3.14 2.67
C LEU A 36 0.89 4.18 3.78
N ILE A 37 0.97 3.75 5.04
CA ILE A 37 0.88 4.64 6.20
C ILE A 37 2.03 5.64 6.19
N ALA A 38 3.26 5.17 6.00
CA ALA A 38 4.44 6.01 5.96
C ALA A 38 4.34 7.09 4.89
N SER A 39 3.80 6.74 3.73
CA SER A 39 3.64 7.68 2.63
C SER A 39 2.66 8.80 2.98
N ILE A 40 1.58 8.48 3.69
CA ILE A 40 0.61 9.48 4.14
C ILE A 40 1.22 10.38 5.22
N GLU A 41 1.94 9.78 6.16
CA GLU A 41 2.61 10.52 7.24
C GLU A 41 3.70 11.46 6.70
N ASP A 42 4.55 10.93 5.82
CA ASP A 42 5.65 11.71 5.26
C ASP A 42 5.16 12.80 4.30
N ALA A 43 3.98 12.63 3.74
CA ALA A 43 3.32 13.66 2.94
C ALA A 43 2.82 14.82 3.80
N GLY A 44 2.85 14.67 5.13
CA GLY A 44 2.38 15.70 6.05
C GLY A 44 0.87 15.78 6.15
N ILE A 45 0.16 14.76 5.72
CA ILE A 45 -1.30 14.75 5.70
C ILE A 45 -1.87 14.32 7.05
N MET A 46 -1.27 13.31 7.67
CA MET A 46 -1.66 12.82 8.99
C MET A 46 -0.45 12.79 9.92
N PRO A 47 -0.66 13.04 11.23
CA PRO A 47 0.43 12.97 12.18
C PRO A 47 1.04 11.57 12.28
N LYS A 48 2.33 11.48 12.51
CA LYS A 48 3.01 10.20 12.71
C LYS A 48 2.40 9.45 13.89
N GLY A 49 2.14 8.16 13.70
CA GLY A 49 1.59 7.31 14.73
C GLY A 49 0.08 7.42 14.91
N PHE A 50 -0.59 8.34 14.23
CA PHE A 50 -2.04 8.48 14.34
C PHE A 50 -2.76 7.28 13.73
N MET A 51 -2.30 6.86 12.54
CA MET A 51 -2.81 5.65 11.90
C MET A 51 -1.97 4.46 12.36
N HIS A 52 -2.56 3.58 13.16
CA HIS A 52 -1.84 2.39 13.60
C HIS A 52 -2.68 1.14 13.39
N VAL A 53 -1.99 0.03 13.25
CA VAL A 53 -2.57 -1.25 12.89
C VAL A 53 -2.18 -2.25 13.96
N LYS A 54 -3.11 -3.15 14.31
CA LYS A 54 -2.84 -4.22 15.27
C LYS A 54 -1.73 -5.13 14.73
N PRO A 55 -0.92 -5.74 15.60
CA PRO A 55 0.10 -6.70 15.17
C PRO A 55 -0.50 -7.81 14.31
N TYR A 56 0.24 -8.21 13.28
CA TYR A 56 -0.21 -9.23 12.33
C TYR A 56 0.98 -10.05 11.83
N SER A 57 0.69 -11.27 11.34
CA SER A 57 1.67 -12.11 10.66
C SER A 57 1.69 -11.75 9.18
N ASN A 58 2.87 -11.76 8.55
CA ASN A 58 2.98 -11.56 7.11
C ASN A 58 2.45 -12.76 6.29
N MET A 59 2.11 -13.86 6.98
CA MET A 59 1.59 -15.09 6.35
C MET A 59 0.08 -15.28 6.56
N TRP A 60 -0.61 -14.30 7.15
CA TRP A 60 -2.03 -14.44 7.50
C TRP A 60 -2.92 -14.77 6.29
N HIS A 61 -2.58 -14.24 5.13
CA HIS A 61 -3.36 -14.42 3.90
C HIS A 61 -3.37 -15.87 3.39
N LEU A 62 -2.44 -16.71 3.85
CA LEU A 62 -2.36 -18.11 3.44
C LEU A 62 -3.29 -19.01 4.25
N SER A 63 -3.58 -18.64 5.49
CA SER A 63 -4.36 -19.47 6.40
C SER A 63 -5.66 -18.82 6.87
N HIS A 64 -5.83 -17.54 6.67
CA HIS A 64 -7.01 -16.77 7.10
C HIS A 64 -7.63 -16.06 5.90
N SER A 65 -8.94 -15.82 5.99
CA SER A 65 -9.68 -15.05 4.98
C SER A 65 -10.15 -13.69 5.51
N ASP A 66 -9.57 -13.22 6.61
CA ASP A 66 -9.87 -11.91 7.17
C ASP A 66 -9.38 -10.80 6.22
N GLU A 67 -10.26 -9.91 5.86
CA GLU A 67 -9.93 -8.75 5.02
C GLU A 67 -9.48 -7.56 5.86
N TRP A 68 -8.64 -7.80 6.89
CA TRP A 68 -8.23 -6.73 7.80
C TRP A 68 -7.43 -5.64 7.09
N PHE A 69 -6.54 -6.01 6.14
CA PHE A 69 -5.76 -5.05 5.37
C PHE A 69 -6.70 -4.12 4.58
N LYS A 70 -7.60 -4.74 3.82
CA LYS A 70 -8.60 -4.02 3.04
C LYS A 70 -9.47 -3.13 3.94
N SER A 71 -9.87 -3.64 5.11
CA SER A 71 -10.67 -2.88 6.06
C SER A 71 -9.96 -1.64 6.56
N TYR A 72 -8.66 -1.72 6.85
CA TYR A 72 -7.87 -0.56 7.26
C TYR A 72 -7.76 0.46 6.14
N VAL A 73 -7.52 0.01 4.91
CA VAL A 73 -7.47 0.91 3.75
C VAL A 73 -8.82 1.59 3.54
N GLU A 74 -9.91 0.83 3.63
CA GLU A 74 -11.27 1.38 3.44
C GLU A 74 -11.68 2.34 4.54
N LYS A 75 -11.05 2.26 5.71
CA LYS A 75 -11.29 3.21 6.78
C LYS A 75 -10.83 4.63 6.40
N TRP A 76 -9.74 4.74 5.65
CA TRP A 76 -9.10 6.01 5.32
C TRP A 76 -9.23 6.41 3.86
N CYS A 77 -9.63 5.49 3.00
CA CYS A 77 -9.65 5.68 1.56
C CYS A 77 -11.00 5.34 0.97
N GLU A 78 -11.31 5.95 -0.15
CA GLU A 78 -12.48 5.61 -0.94
C GLU A 78 -12.07 4.81 -2.17
N LYS A 79 -12.90 3.85 -2.56
CA LYS A 79 -12.67 3.07 -3.77
C LYS A 79 -13.00 3.93 -4.98
N VAL A 80 -12.10 3.93 -5.97
CA VAL A 80 -12.25 4.72 -7.19
C VAL A 80 -12.07 3.84 -8.42
N THR A 81 -12.46 4.36 -9.57
CA THR A 81 -12.33 3.64 -10.85
C THR A 81 -11.31 4.30 -11.79
N ASP A 82 -10.95 5.56 -11.52
CA ASP A 82 -9.98 6.32 -12.31
C ASP A 82 -8.64 6.37 -11.57
N LEU A 83 -7.65 5.67 -12.08
CA LEU A 83 -6.33 5.63 -11.45
C LEU A 83 -5.63 6.97 -11.57
N GLN A 84 -5.21 7.53 -10.43
CA GLN A 84 -4.47 8.79 -10.34
C GLN A 84 -3.24 8.63 -9.47
N VAL A 85 -2.24 9.48 -9.69
CA VAL A 85 -1.01 9.48 -8.89
C VAL A 85 -1.33 9.59 -7.40
N GLY A 86 -0.72 8.73 -6.60
CA GLY A 86 -0.93 8.66 -5.16
C GLY A 86 -2.02 7.69 -4.74
N ASP A 87 -2.75 7.11 -5.67
CA ASP A 87 -3.74 6.08 -5.37
C ASP A 87 -3.04 4.81 -4.88
N PHE A 88 -3.75 4.05 -4.05
CA PHE A 88 -3.28 2.75 -3.56
C PHE A 88 -3.90 1.65 -4.40
N LEU A 89 -3.06 0.74 -4.88
CA LEU A 89 -3.49 -0.44 -5.63
C LEU A 89 -3.43 -1.63 -4.68
N LEU A 90 -4.56 -2.32 -4.48
CA LEU A 90 -4.64 -3.46 -3.58
C LEU A 90 -4.78 -4.77 -4.35
N TYR A 91 -4.00 -5.75 -3.95
CA TYR A 91 -3.91 -7.06 -4.64
C TYR A 91 -4.22 -8.20 -3.69
N GLN A 92 -4.79 -9.27 -4.25
CA GLN A 92 -5.06 -10.49 -3.51
C GLN A 92 -4.04 -11.57 -3.84
N TYR A 93 -3.35 -12.03 -2.80
CA TYR A 93 -2.52 -13.24 -2.84
C TYR A 93 -3.07 -14.18 -1.78
N GLY A 94 -3.34 -15.43 -2.17
CA GLY A 94 -3.98 -16.34 -1.25
C GLY A 94 -5.47 -16.01 -1.05
N ARG A 95 -5.93 -16.03 0.18
CA ARG A 95 -7.37 -15.99 0.52
C ARG A 95 -7.95 -14.58 0.62
N CYS A 96 -7.11 -13.57 0.68
CA CYS A 96 -7.59 -12.20 0.93
C CYS A 96 -6.65 -11.18 0.32
N VAL A 97 -7.09 -9.92 0.31
CA VAL A 97 -6.25 -8.80 -0.08
C VAL A 97 -5.11 -8.69 0.92
N SER A 98 -3.88 -8.84 0.46
CA SER A 98 -2.71 -8.93 1.32
C SER A 98 -1.52 -8.10 0.86
N HIS A 99 -1.63 -7.41 -0.26
CA HIS A 99 -0.56 -6.58 -0.80
C HIS A 99 -1.11 -5.28 -1.34
N GLY A 100 -0.31 -4.26 -1.26
CA GLY A 100 -0.67 -2.96 -1.81
C GLY A 100 0.55 -2.14 -2.13
N GLY A 101 0.36 -1.10 -2.92
CA GLY A 101 1.41 -0.17 -3.27
C GLY A 101 0.85 1.17 -3.67
N VAL A 102 1.72 2.12 -3.92
CA VAL A 102 1.38 3.49 -4.28
C VAL A 102 1.65 3.71 -5.76
N TYR A 103 0.62 4.11 -6.49
CA TYR A 103 0.79 4.46 -7.89
C TYR A 103 1.52 5.79 -7.99
N ILE A 104 2.65 5.80 -8.69
CA ILE A 104 3.48 7.01 -8.81
C ILE A 104 3.42 7.66 -10.19
N GLY A 105 2.55 7.16 -11.07
CA GLY A 105 2.43 7.67 -12.43
C GLY A 105 3.23 6.87 -13.44
N ASN A 106 3.00 7.13 -14.70
CA ASN A 106 3.69 6.51 -15.83
C ASN A 106 3.66 4.98 -15.83
N GLY A 107 2.59 4.40 -15.28
CA GLY A 107 2.43 2.95 -15.24
C GLY A 107 3.29 2.26 -14.18
N HIS A 108 3.77 2.96 -13.16
CA HIS A 108 4.64 2.39 -12.14
C HIS A 108 4.02 2.44 -10.76
N ILE A 109 4.28 1.39 -9.99
CA ILE A 109 3.85 1.26 -8.59
C ILE A 109 5.09 1.17 -7.69
N CYS A 110 5.06 1.88 -6.58
CA CYS A 110 6.06 1.79 -5.52
C CYS A 110 5.50 0.91 -4.42
N HIS A 111 6.17 -0.20 -4.12
CA HIS A 111 5.66 -1.17 -3.16
C HIS A 111 6.79 -1.94 -2.47
N ALA A 112 6.49 -2.45 -1.27
CA ALA A 112 7.43 -3.24 -0.48
C ALA A 112 7.19 -4.72 -0.74
N VAL A 113 8.18 -5.41 -1.27
CA VAL A 113 8.09 -6.81 -1.69
C VAL A 113 9.01 -7.66 -0.82
N ILE A 114 8.51 -8.80 -0.33
CA ILE A 114 9.29 -9.74 0.48
C ILE A 114 10.55 -10.13 -0.28
N ASN A 115 11.68 -10.08 0.40
CA ASN A 115 13.03 -10.40 -0.12
C ASN A 115 13.57 -9.41 -1.16
N GLN A 116 12.83 -8.37 -1.51
CA GLN A 116 13.29 -7.35 -2.45
C GLN A 116 13.31 -5.95 -1.85
N GLY A 117 12.47 -5.70 -0.86
CA GLY A 117 12.31 -4.37 -0.28
C GLY A 117 11.41 -3.49 -1.11
N VAL A 118 11.52 -2.18 -0.92
CA VAL A 118 10.72 -1.20 -1.66
C VAL A 118 11.32 -1.00 -3.04
N ILE A 119 10.51 -1.33 -4.05
CA ILE A 119 10.91 -1.27 -5.47
C ILE A 119 9.84 -0.57 -6.29
N LEU A 120 10.22 -0.16 -7.49
CA LEU A 120 9.27 0.26 -8.52
C LEU A 120 9.01 -0.93 -9.44
N SER A 121 7.75 -1.16 -9.76
CA SER A 121 7.34 -2.19 -10.72
C SER A 121 6.36 -1.60 -11.71
N ASP A 122 6.31 -2.19 -12.89
CA ASP A 122 5.28 -1.88 -13.88
C ASP A 122 3.94 -2.43 -13.37
N ILE A 123 2.87 -1.68 -13.51
CA ILE A 123 1.53 -2.15 -13.08
C ILE A 123 1.06 -3.37 -13.85
N ASP A 124 1.64 -3.63 -15.03
CA ASP A 124 1.34 -4.81 -15.84
C ASP A 124 2.29 -5.97 -15.60
N ASP A 125 3.20 -5.85 -14.60
CA ASP A 125 4.15 -6.90 -14.29
C ASP A 125 3.42 -8.22 -13.97
N VAL A 126 4.02 -9.32 -14.39
CA VAL A 126 3.47 -10.66 -14.18
C VAL A 126 3.27 -11.00 -12.69
N MET A 127 4.01 -10.34 -11.78
CA MET A 127 3.83 -10.53 -10.34
C MET A 127 2.42 -10.16 -9.86
N PHE A 128 1.71 -9.33 -10.61
CA PHE A 128 0.35 -8.92 -10.27
C PHE A 128 -0.73 -9.77 -10.94
N LYS A 129 -0.34 -10.90 -11.51
CA LYS A 129 -1.25 -11.85 -12.17
C LYS A 129 -1.14 -13.21 -11.51
N ASP A 130 -2.24 -13.98 -11.56
CA ASP A 130 -2.25 -15.34 -11.06
C ASP A 130 -1.68 -16.32 -12.09
N CYS A 131 -1.66 -17.61 -11.76
CA CYS A 131 -1.11 -18.63 -12.65
C CYS A 131 -1.91 -18.81 -13.96
N HIS A 132 -3.11 -18.24 -14.04
CA HIS A 132 -3.93 -18.24 -15.25
C HIS A 132 -3.84 -16.91 -16.01
N GLY A 133 -2.97 -16.01 -15.60
CA GLY A 133 -2.79 -14.72 -16.23
C GLY A 133 -3.85 -13.69 -15.83
N LYS A 134 -4.69 -13.98 -14.85
CA LYS A 134 -5.72 -13.04 -14.39
C LYS A 134 -5.14 -12.07 -13.39
N SER A 135 -5.60 -10.83 -13.43
CA SER A 135 -5.16 -9.79 -12.52
C SER A 135 -5.49 -10.14 -11.06
N ARG A 136 -4.53 -9.88 -10.17
CA ARG A 136 -4.73 -9.95 -8.72
C ARG A 136 -5.29 -8.65 -8.15
N LEU A 137 -5.43 -7.62 -8.96
CA LEU A 137 -5.93 -6.32 -8.52
C LEU A 137 -7.38 -6.45 -8.03
N ARG A 138 -7.64 -5.96 -6.82
CA ARG A 138 -8.98 -6.02 -6.19
C ARG A 138 -9.57 -4.65 -5.92
N GLY A 139 -8.82 -3.60 -6.12
CA GLY A 139 -9.35 -2.25 -6.02
C GLY A 139 -8.29 -1.18 -6.11
N ILE A 140 -8.75 -0.01 -6.51
CA ILE A 140 -7.97 1.21 -6.54
C ILE A 140 -8.58 2.11 -5.46
N TYR A 141 -7.77 2.60 -4.54
CA TYR A 141 -8.23 3.37 -3.39
C TYR A 141 -7.52 4.71 -3.32
N ARG A 142 -8.28 5.75 -3.01
CA ARG A 142 -7.74 7.10 -2.89
C ARG A 142 -7.90 7.60 -1.47
N PHE A 143 -6.80 8.05 -0.85
CA PHE A 143 -6.86 8.61 0.49
C PHE A 143 -7.79 9.81 0.53
N ASN A 144 -8.67 9.86 1.54
CA ASN A 144 -9.60 10.95 1.74
C ASN A 144 -9.54 11.38 3.20
N ARG A 145 -9.06 12.61 3.44
CA ARG A 145 -8.90 13.16 4.80
C ARG A 145 -10.18 13.13 5.62
N LYS A 146 -11.33 13.22 4.94
CA LYS A 146 -12.63 13.28 5.62
C LYS A 146 -13.16 11.93 6.01
N LYS A 147 -12.55 10.84 5.52
CA LYS A 147 -13.05 9.49 5.74
C LYS A 147 -12.31 8.87 6.93
N GLY A 148 -13.04 8.34 7.91
CA GLY A 148 -12.50 7.58 9.03
C GLY A 148 -11.57 8.33 9.97
N GLY A 149 -11.18 9.51 9.59
CA GLY A 149 -10.19 10.28 10.30
C GLY A 149 -10.78 11.48 11.00
N GLU A 150 -11.71 11.27 11.89
CA GLU A 150 -12.08 12.36 12.77
C GLU A 150 -10.96 12.56 13.75
N ILE A 151 -10.34 13.68 13.58
CA ILE A 151 -9.26 14.13 14.44
C ILE A 151 -9.84 15.04 15.49
#